data_d47e56bb24f57a749b6bfe909c25af1d
#
_entry.id   d47e56bb24f57a749b6bfe909c25af1d
#
_cell.length_a   1.000
_cell.length_b   1.000
_cell.length_c   1.000
_cell.angle_alpha   90.00
_cell.angle_beta   90.00
_cell.angle_gamma   90.00
#
_symmetry.space_group_name_H-M   'P 1'
#
loop_
_entity.id
_entity.type
_entity.pdbx_description
1 polymer ?
#
loop_
_entity_poly.entity_id
_entity_poly.type
_entity_poly.pdbx_seq_one_letter_code
_entity_poly.pdbx_strand_id
1 'polypeptide(L)'
;MSWRPAATTTTLASPRRGRALTRRIADYFGLSYPHEFASAVSLLIALILLRVITVMHYKFGADEPQHLHVIWGWARGFVQYRDLADNHMPLFQILCAPIYKLIGDRATILYWMRILLQPLYIVAFWCTYRIGSLLFSRRVGVWAAILAGLSFDYAFCSVEFRTDNLWAPLWLLCMSVLLGGALTTRRALIAGFLMGLCFGVSMKTSLLVMSTVIGGSMTLIFVGRERLGIGWRQILGALTAFFATALIVPATIMAAFALYGIWPQFRYWIFDHNVVPGLTNHPGWWVIIFAVGFPLVALEARRAVAATPETIVAARQSFVFVTAGFFFTALLSFWPFLSRQDYLPFYPLAFVICTGAVLTVWDRWTRHRDIAKIWRAVPMPALFGVCELLVALLVHPFWVDKAKLESDLLRTTLKLTEPGDFVFDRRGETVFRQRCFYPIIETFTKERIRRGLMADNTIQRCIDTRTCVATLPDDMPSATFRFLEQNYLPIGNRLRVAGVLLHSSTDGKHFDFEIVIPASYKIIARDASTVMGVLDGERYEGKERFLSPGIHTFVQTSAGANLVVFWAQAVDRNFRPIDNSSSPGSLN
;
A
#
# COMPACT_ATOMS: atom_id res chain seq x y z
N MET A 1 -62.53 -17.82 -32.36
CA MET A 1 -61.75 -17.58 -31.11
C MET A 1 -60.58 -16.70 -31.44
N SER A 2 -60.71 -15.40 -31.21
CA SER A 2 -59.68 -14.39 -31.52
C SER A 2 -58.86 -14.08 -30.27
N TRP A 3 -57.59 -14.39 -30.34
CA TRP A 3 -56.60 -14.05 -29.29
C TRP A 3 -56.17 -12.59 -29.47
N ARG A 4 -56.41 -11.73 -28.45
CA ARG A 4 -55.82 -10.39 -28.33
C ARG A 4 -54.63 -10.49 -27.38
N PRO A 5 -53.43 -9.97 -27.71
CA PRO A 5 -52.34 -9.89 -26.77
C PRO A 5 -52.59 -8.73 -25.80
N ALA A 6 -52.39 -9.00 -24.50
CA ALA A 6 -52.41 -8.00 -23.43
C ALA A 6 -51.17 -7.08 -23.58
N ALA A 7 -51.44 -5.79 -23.73
CA ALA A 7 -50.40 -4.75 -23.71
C ALA A 7 -49.89 -4.58 -22.27
N THR A 8 -48.65 -5.00 -22.01
CA THR A 8 -47.89 -4.67 -20.78
C THR A 8 -47.52 -3.21 -20.84
N THR A 9 -48.32 -2.35 -20.23
CA THR A 9 -47.95 -0.95 -19.97
C THR A 9 -46.91 -0.91 -18.87
N THR A 10 -45.61 -0.79 -19.25
CA THR A 10 -44.55 -0.33 -18.39
C THR A 10 -44.85 1.11 -17.98
N THR A 11 -45.40 1.28 -16.80
CA THR A 11 -45.62 2.59 -16.16
C THR A 11 -44.24 3.20 -15.85
N LEU A 12 -43.75 4.06 -16.73
CA LEU A 12 -42.67 4.99 -16.46
C LEU A 12 -43.06 5.79 -15.21
N ALA A 13 -42.27 5.69 -14.14
CA ALA A 13 -42.49 6.40 -12.90
C ALA A 13 -42.66 7.89 -13.18
N SER A 14 -43.77 8.49 -12.72
CA SER A 14 -44.11 9.87 -13.04
C SER A 14 -43.01 10.83 -12.52
N PRO A 15 -42.61 11.88 -13.27
CA PRO A 15 -41.56 12.81 -12.90
C PRO A 15 -41.81 13.53 -11.54
N ARG A 16 -43.05 13.56 -11.06
CA ARG A 16 -43.40 14.07 -9.72
C ARG A 16 -42.95 13.16 -8.58
N ARG A 17 -42.99 11.83 -8.76
CA ARG A 17 -42.51 10.87 -7.74
C ARG A 17 -40.99 10.90 -7.61
N GLY A 18 -40.26 11.05 -8.71
CA GLY A 18 -38.81 11.17 -8.70
C GLY A 18 -38.32 12.41 -7.93
N ARG A 19 -38.93 13.59 -8.16
CA ARG A 19 -38.58 14.83 -7.44
C ARG A 19 -38.85 14.75 -5.95
N ALA A 20 -39.94 14.09 -5.54
CA ALA A 20 -40.25 13.88 -4.12
C ALA A 20 -39.25 12.95 -3.42
N LEU A 21 -38.80 11.89 -4.08
CA LEU A 21 -37.77 10.99 -3.56
C LEU A 21 -36.41 11.68 -3.43
N THR A 22 -35.97 12.40 -4.46
CA THR A 22 -34.69 13.17 -4.45
C THR A 22 -34.68 14.18 -3.29
N ARG A 23 -35.79 14.89 -3.07
CA ARG A 23 -35.90 15.84 -1.97
C ARG A 23 -35.83 15.15 -0.59
N ARG A 24 -36.50 14.01 -0.42
CA ARG A 24 -36.42 13.24 0.83
C ARG A 24 -34.99 12.74 1.13
N ILE A 25 -34.27 12.29 0.12
CA ILE A 25 -32.87 11.87 0.26
C ILE A 25 -31.99 13.08 0.64
N ALA A 26 -32.14 14.22 -0.04
CA ALA A 26 -31.41 15.45 0.27
C ALA A 26 -31.66 15.92 1.72
N ASP A 27 -32.94 15.95 2.14
CA ASP A 27 -33.33 16.33 3.50
C ASP A 27 -32.77 15.35 4.54
N TYR A 28 -32.77 14.03 4.25
CA TYR A 28 -32.18 13.03 5.14
C TYR A 28 -30.69 13.28 5.40
N PHE A 29 -29.94 13.68 4.38
CA PHE A 29 -28.51 13.98 4.51
C PHE A 29 -28.25 15.43 4.96
N GLY A 30 -29.27 16.25 5.15
CA GLY A 30 -29.14 17.66 5.54
C GLY A 30 -28.63 18.56 4.43
N LEU A 31 -28.73 18.12 3.17
CA LEU A 31 -28.36 18.87 1.96
C LEU A 31 -29.59 19.63 1.45
N SER A 32 -30.01 20.65 2.20
CA SER A 32 -31.31 21.31 2.02
C SER A 32 -31.43 22.11 0.72
N TYR A 33 -30.30 22.49 0.10
CA TYR A 33 -30.30 23.24 -1.17
C TYR A 33 -30.15 22.29 -2.36
N PRO A 34 -30.99 22.40 -3.42
CA PRO A 34 -30.93 21.52 -4.58
C PRO A 34 -29.56 21.50 -5.27
N HIS A 35 -28.88 22.65 -5.35
CA HIS A 35 -27.55 22.77 -5.93
C HIS A 35 -26.46 22.13 -5.05
N GLU A 36 -26.59 22.18 -3.72
CA GLU A 36 -25.67 21.50 -2.81
C GLU A 36 -25.78 19.97 -2.96
N PHE A 37 -27.00 19.46 -3.02
CA PHE A 37 -27.24 18.05 -3.28
C PHE A 37 -26.69 17.61 -4.64
N ALA A 38 -26.98 18.38 -5.69
CA ALA A 38 -26.46 18.09 -7.04
C ALA A 38 -24.91 18.08 -7.06
N SER A 39 -24.28 19.07 -6.41
CA SER A 39 -22.80 19.13 -6.30
C SER A 39 -22.22 17.93 -5.55
N ALA A 40 -22.83 17.53 -4.43
CA ALA A 40 -22.40 16.37 -3.67
C ALA A 40 -22.52 15.08 -4.49
N VAL A 41 -23.63 14.89 -5.22
CA VAL A 41 -23.82 13.72 -6.10
C VAL A 41 -22.81 13.74 -7.25
N SER A 42 -22.58 14.88 -7.89
CA SER A 42 -21.64 15.01 -9.00
C SER A 42 -20.21 14.69 -8.55
N LEU A 43 -19.77 15.20 -7.40
CA LEU A 43 -18.45 14.91 -6.84
C LEU A 43 -18.34 13.45 -6.34
N LEU A 44 -19.40 12.86 -5.85
CA LEU A 44 -19.41 11.43 -5.52
C LEU A 44 -19.25 10.55 -6.77
N ILE A 45 -19.92 10.91 -7.87
CA ILE A 45 -19.75 10.21 -9.15
C ILE A 45 -18.31 10.40 -9.65
N ALA A 46 -17.78 11.63 -9.60
CA ALA A 46 -16.39 11.90 -9.97
C ALA A 46 -15.39 11.10 -9.11
N LEU A 47 -15.64 11.00 -7.80
CA LEU A 47 -14.85 10.17 -6.89
C LEU A 47 -14.88 8.68 -7.29
N ILE A 48 -16.05 8.14 -7.61
CA ILE A 48 -16.19 6.73 -8.05
C ILE A 48 -15.41 6.51 -9.36
N LEU A 49 -15.54 7.42 -10.33
CA LEU A 49 -14.81 7.36 -11.59
C LEU A 49 -13.29 7.46 -11.37
N LEU A 50 -12.85 8.44 -10.58
CA LEU A 50 -11.44 8.58 -10.20
C LEU A 50 -10.93 7.30 -9.56
N ARG A 51 -11.72 6.69 -8.67
CA ARG A 51 -11.36 5.44 -7.98
C ARG A 51 -11.17 4.27 -8.94
N VAL A 52 -12.09 4.08 -9.88
CA VAL A 52 -11.98 3.02 -10.91
C VAL A 52 -10.73 3.23 -11.76
N ILE A 53 -10.51 4.47 -12.21
CA ILE A 53 -9.34 4.82 -13.03
C ILE A 53 -8.04 4.59 -12.26
N THR A 54 -7.95 5.02 -11.00
CA THR A 54 -6.73 4.87 -10.19
C THR A 54 -6.42 3.41 -9.87
N VAL A 55 -7.43 2.57 -9.63
CA VAL A 55 -7.22 1.12 -9.45
C VAL A 55 -6.53 0.51 -10.68
N MET A 56 -6.89 0.96 -11.88
CA MET A 56 -6.41 0.37 -13.13
C MET A 56 -5.12 1.02 -13.67
N HIS A 57 -4.92 2.33 -13.48
CA HIS A 57 -3.86 3.07 -14.18
C HIS A 57 -2.79 3.66 -13.26
N TYR A 58 -3.07 3.77 -11.95
CA TYR A 58 -2.09 4.31 -11.02
C TYR A 58 -0.92 3.33 -10.84
N LYS A 59 0.32 3.85 -10.86
CA LYS A 59 1.53 3.05 -10.67
C LYS A 59 1.43 2.15 -9.44
N PHE A 60 1.98 0.95 -9.51
CA PHE A 60 2.14 0.12 -8.32
C PHE A 60 3.28 0.65 -7.46
N GLY A 61 3.02 0.78 -6.16
CA GLY A 61 4.04 1.09 -5.17
C GLY A 61 5.00 -0.10 -4.97
N ALA A 62 6.24 0.17 -4.59
CA ALA A 62 7.25 -0.88 -4.41
C ALA A 62 6.88 -1.96 -3.37
N ASP A 63 6.03 -1.63 -2.41
CA ASP A 63 5.61 -2.55 -1.35
C ASP A 63 4.41 -3.43 -1.78
N GLU A 64 3.67 -3.07 -2.85
CA GLU A 64 2.56 -3.90 -3.32
C GLU A 64 3.03 -5.29 -3.81
N PRO A 65 4.03 -5.38 -4.71
CA PRO A 65 4.58 -6.68 -5.07
C PRO A 65 5.30 -7.37 -3.90
N GLN A 66 5.92 -6.64 -2.96
CA GLN A 66 6.51 -7.22 -1.74
C GLN A 66 5.47 -7.98 -0.93
N HIS A 67 4.35 -7.33 -0.60
CA HIS A 67 3.25 -8.00 0.12
C HIS A 67 2.70 -9.18 -0.66
N LEU A 68 2.54 -9.01 -1.98
CA LEU A 68 2.04 -10.07 -2.83
C LEU A 68 2.99 -11.27 -2.92
N HIS A 69 4.30 -11.05 -2.92
CA HIS A 69 5.30 -12.12 -2.87
C HIS A 69 5.20 -12.95 -1.58
N VAL A 70 4.99 -12.30 -0.43
CA VAL A 70 4.79 -13.01 0.84
C VAL A 70 3.46 -13.78 0.84
N ILE A 71 2.40 -13.20 0.26
CA ILE A 71 1.09 -13.87 0.09
C ILE A 71 1.21 -15.09 -0.84
N TRP A 72 1.93 -14.95 -1.96
CA TRP A 72 2.26 -16.06 -2.84
C TRP A 72 2.97 -17.19 -2.08
N GLY A 73 3.94 -16.83 -1.24
CA GLY A 73 4.64 -17.80 -0.41
C GLY A 73 3.72 -18.55 0.55
N TRP A 74 2.86 -17.85 1.28
CA TRP A 74 1.83 -18.48 2.12
C TRP A 74 0.93 -19.45 1.32
N ALA A 75 0.52 -19.05 0.11
CA ALA A 75 -0.29 -19.89 -0.77
C ALA A 75 0.44 -21.15 -1.27
N ARG A 76 1.78 -21.11 -1.32
CA ARG A 76 2.67 -22.21 -1.69
C ARG A 76 3.16 -23.06 -0.50
N GLY A 77 2.79 -22.68 0.72
CA GLY A 77 3.19 -23.41 1.94
C GLY A 77 4.51 -22.94 2.56
N PHE A 78 5.09 -21.84 2.06
CA PHE A 78 6.21 -21.18 2.72
C PHE A 78 5.75 -20.46 3.99
N VAL A 79 6.64 -20.36 4.96
CA VAL A 79 6.36 -19.70 6.24
C VAL A 79 7.07 -18.35 6.28
N GLN A 80 6.30 -17.28 6.46
CA GLN A 80 6.83 -15.92 6.64
C GLN A 80 7.83 -15.88 7.79
N TYR A 81 8.87 -15.09 7.65
CA TYR A 81 10.03 -14.93 8.53
C TYR A 81 11.03 -16.11 8.53
N ARG A 82 10.66 -17.31 8.16
CA ARG A 82 11.57 -18.45 8.00
C ARG A 82 12.03 -18.59 6.54
N ASP A 83 11.07 -18.70 5.63
CA ASP A 83 11.34 -18.95 4.21
C ASP A 83 11.31 -17.67 3.37
N LEU A 84 10.59 -16.66 3.85
CA LEU A 84 10.40 -15.36 3.22
C LEU A 84 10.64 -14.26 4.24
N ALA A 85 11.56 -13.35 3.95
CA ALA A 85 11.77 -12.16 4.77
C ALA A 85 10.63 -11.17 4.59
N ASP A 86 10.10 -10.68 5.70
CA ASP A 86 9.13 -9.59 5.73
C ASP A 86 9.21 -8.85 7.08
N ASN A 87 9.10 -7.55 7.06
CA ASN A 87 9.15 -6.70 8.24
C ASN A 87 7.77 -6.19 8.69
N HIS A 88 6.69 -6.80 8.19
CA HIS A 88 5.29 -6.48 8.52
C HIS A 88 4.64 -7.60 9.34
N MET A 89 3.64 -7.23 10.15
CA MET A 89 2.80 -8.19 10.87
C MET A 89 1.99 -9.04 9.87
N PRO A 90 1.73 -10.34 10.17
CA PRO A 90 1.36 -11.32 9.16
C PRO A 90 -0.14 -11.39 8.81
N LEU A 91 -1.03 -10.72 9.56
CA LEU A 91 -2.48 -10.92 9.42
C LEU A 91 -2.98 -10.60 8.02
N PHE A 92 -2.49 -9.52 7.41
CA PHE A 92 -2.90 -9.12 6.05
C PHE A 92 -2.53 -10.19 5.02
N GLN A 93 -1.32 -10.69 5.10
CA GLN A 93 -0.81 -11.72 4.20
C GLN A 93 -1.56 -13.04 4.36
N ILE A 94 -1.81 -13.46 5.61
CA ILE A 94 -2.57 -14.68 5.92
C ILE A 94 -4.01 -14.60 5.40
N LEU A 95 -4.68 -13.45 5.56
CA LEU A 95 -6.05 -13.24 5.07
C LEU A 95 -6.14 -13.23 3.54
N CYS A 96 -5.12 -12.72 2.86
CA CYS A 96 -5.10 -12.62 1.39
C CYS A 96 -4.63 -13.92 0.70
N ALA A 97 -3.86 -14.79 1.38
CA ALA A 97 -3.30 -16.00 0.78
C ALA A 97 -4.37 -16.98 0.23
N PRO A 98 -5.50 -17.28 0.89
CA PRO A 98 -6.56 -18.11 0.31
C PRO A 98 -7.16 -17.52 -0.96
N ILE A 99 -7.31 -16.19 -1.01
CA ILE A 99 -7.88 -15.48 -2.16
C ILE A 99 -6.88 -15.51 -3.32
N TYR A 100 -5.59 -15.30 -3.04
CA TYR A 100 -4.53 -15.48 -4.03
C TYR A 100 -4.56 -16.90 -4.62
N LYS A 101 -4.72 -17.93 -3.78
CA LYS A 101 -4.79 -19.33 -4.22
C LYS A 101 -5.93 -19.59 -5.21
N LEU A 102 -7.06 -18.88 -5.06
CA LEU A 102 -8.19 -18.96 -6.00
C LEU A 102 -7.90 -18.25 -7.32
N ILE A 103 -7.15 -17.12 -7.29
CA ILE A 103 -6.83 -16.35 -8.50
C ILE A 103 -5.68 -17.01 -9.28
N GLY A 104 -4.64 -17.46 -8.60
CA GLY A 104 -3.46 -18.11 -9.17
C GLY A 104 -2.44 -17.13 -9.79
N ASP A 105 -1.32 -17.71 -10.27
CA ASP A 105 -0.21 -16.97 -10.86
C ASP A 105 -0.63 -16.35 -12.21
N ARG A 106 -0.74 -15.03 -12.27
CA ARG A 106 -1.07 -14.30 -13.49
C ARG A 106 -0.51 -12.88 -13.49
N ALA A 107 -0.14 -12.38 -14.64
CA ALA A 107 0.45 -11.06 -14.81
C ALA A 107 -0.43 -9.91 -14.27
N THR A 108 -1.75 -10.10 -14.26
CA THR A 108 -2.72 -9.10 -13.82
C THR A 108 -3.08 -9.20 -12.34
N ILE A 109 -2.38 -10.02 -11.55
CA ILE A 109 -2.73 -10.32 -10.15
C ILE A 109 -2.81 -9.06 -9.27
N LEU A 110 -1.92 -8.09 -9.46
CA LEU A 110 -1.90 -6.85 -8.69
C LEU A 110 -3.21 -6.03 -8.84
N TYR A 111 -3.80 -6.01 -10.03
CA TYR A 111 -5.11 -5.37 -10.24
C TYR A 111 -6.22 -6.07 -9.46
N TRP A 112 -6.24 -7.40 -9.47
CA TRP A 112 -7.23 -8.18 -8.71
C TRP A 112 -7.10 -7.93 -7.21
N MET A 113 -5.87 -7.82 -6.70
CA MET A 113 -5.62 -7.53 -5.31
C MET A 113 -6.03 -6.11 -4.90
N ARG A 114 -5.86 -5.11 -5.78
CA ARG A 114 -6.42 -3.77 -5.55
C ARG A 114 -7.94 -3.77 -5.54
N ILE A 115 -8.58 -4.52 -6.46
CA ILE A 115 -10.05 -4.68 -6.49
C ILE A 115 -10.55 -5.31 -5.19
N LEU A 116 -9.86 -6.32 -4.67
CA LEU A 116 -10.18 -6.96 -3.40
C LEU A 116 -10.27 -5.99 -2.22
N LEU A 117 -9.47 -4.91 -2.22
CA LEU A 117 -9.48 -3.92 -1.14
C LEU A 117 -10.62 -2.89 -1.25
N GLN A 118 -11.36 -2.84 -2.38
CA GLN A 118 -12.41 -1.81 -2.55
C GLN A 118 -13.53 -1.88 -1.51
N PRO A 119 -14.01 -3.05 -1.04
CA PRO A 119 -14.95 -3.11 0.08
C PRO A 119 -14.44 -2.44 1.36
N LEU A 120 -13.14 -2.53 1.66
CA LEU A 120 -12.53 -1.86 2.82
C LEU A 120 -12.53 -0.33 2.67
N TYR A 121 -12.29 0.15 1.45
CA TYR A 121 -12.43 1.58 1.14
C TYR A 121 -13.88 2.06 1.37
N ILE A 122 -14.88 1.29 0.94
CA ILE A 122 -16.31 1.61 1.19
C ILE A 122 -16.59 1.65 2.71
N VAL A 123 -16.04 0.73 3.49
CA VAL A 123 -16.14 0.74 4.96
C VAL A 123 -15.52 2.01 5.53
N ALA A 124 -14.32 2.40 5.09
CA ALA A 124 -13.64 3.62 5.54
C ALA A 124 -14.47 4.87 5.19
N PHE A 125 -15.01 4.95 3.98
CA PHE A 125 -15.88 6.04 3.52
C PHE A 125 -17.15 6.15 4.40
N TRP A 126 -17.82 5.02 4.65
CA TRP A 126 -18.97 4.97 5.52
C TRP A 126 -18.64 5.36 6.97
N CYS A 127 -17.50 4.90 7.52
CA CYS A 127 -17.06 5.30 8.86
C CYS A 127 -16.80 6.80 8.93
N THR A 128 -16.19 7.40 7.92
CA THR A 128 -15.94 8.84 7.83
C THR A 128 -17.25 9.62 7.88
N TYR A 129 -18.22 9.23 7.02
CA TYR A 129 -19.58 9.79 7.05
C TYR A 129 -20.21 9.67 8.43
N ARG A 130 -20.16 8.47 9.03
CA ARG A 130 -20.78 8.21 10.34
C ARG A 130 -20.13 9.03 11.45
N ILE A 131 -18.80 9.10 11.50
CA ILE A 131 -18.06 9.88 12.51
C ILE A 131 -18.42 11.36 12.36
N GLY A 132 -18.39 11.93 11.16
CA GLY A 132 -18.77 13.31 10.89
C GLY A 132 -20.23 13.61 11.29
N SER A 133 -21.13 12.66 11.04
CA SER A 133 -22.53 12.76 11.43
C SER A 133 -22.75 12.73 12.96
N LEU A 134 -21.92 11.97 13.68
CA LEU A 134 -21.98 11.87 15.14
C LEU A 134 -21.33 13.06 15.87
N LEU A 135 -20.34 13.70 15.27
CA LEU A 135 -19.63 14.85 15.84
C LEU A 135 -20.32 16.18 15.56
N PHE A 136 -20.91 16.32 14.38
CA PHE A 136 -21.47 17.58 13.90
C PHE A 136 -22.87 17.41 13.32
N SER A 137 -22.96 16.95 12.06
CA SER A 137 -24.22 16.73 11.36
C SER A 137 -24.06 15.78 10.19
N ARG A 138 -25.16 15.25 9.67
CA ARG A 138 -25.15 14.41 8.46
C ARG A 138 -24.56 15.15 7.26
N ARG A 139 -24.82 16.46 7.13
CA ARG A 139 -24.23 17.33 6.10
C ARG A 139 -22.69 17.32 6.18
N VAL A 140 -22.14 17.52 7.38
CA VAL A 140 -20.68 17.43 7.61
C VAL A 140 -20.16 16.02 7.28
N GLY A 141 -20.89 14.97 7.69
CA GLY A 141 -20.50 13.60 7.39
C GLY A 141 -20.37 13.33 5.89
N VAL A 142 -21.35 13.75 5.07
CA VAL A 142 -21.32 13.58 3.61
C VAL A 142 -20.14 14.32 3.00
N TRP A 143 -20.00 15.60 3.32
CA TRP A 143 -18.91 16.40 2.76
C TRP A 143 -17.53 15.94 3.21
N ALA A 144 -17.35 15.57 4.48
CA ALA A 144 -16.09 15.04 4.98
C ALA A 144 -15.69 13.74 4.27
N ALA A 145 -16.65 12.84 4.02
CA ALA A 145 -16.37 11.59 3.31
C ALA A 145 -15.99 11.84 1.84
N ILE A 146 -16.70 12.73 1.13
CA ILE A 146 -16.39 13.08 -0.25
C ILE A 146 -15.02 13.77 -0.34
N LEU A 147 -14.76 14.76 0.51
CA LEU A 147 -13.51 15.52 0.50
C LEU A 147 -12.31 14.65 0.88
N ALA A 148 -12.44 13.79 1.91
CA ALA A 148 -11.42 12.82 2.23
C ALA A 148 -11.12 11.90 1.03
N GLY A 149 -12.17 11.39 0.37
CA GLY A 149 -12.02 10.50 -0.77
C GLY A 149 -11.38 11.14 -2.00
N LEU A 150 -11.60 12.45 -2.21
CA LEU A 150 -11.01 13.22 -3.31
C LEU A 150 -9.62 13.76 -2.98
N SER A 151 -9.25 13.86 -1.68
CA SER A 151 -7.97 14.42 -1.30
C SER A 151 -6.82 13.62 -1.91
N PHE A 152 -5.83 14.33 -2.44
CA PHE A 152 -4.76 13.78 -3.25
C PHE A 152 -4.07 12.59 -2.58
N ASP A 153 -3.54 12.77 -1.38
CA ASP A 153 -2.79 11.69 -0.71
C ASP A 153 -3.68 10.50 -0.33
N TYR A 154 -4.88 10.75 0.22
CA TYR A 154 -5.78 9.67 0.60
C TYR A 154 -6.32 8.91 -0.62
N ALA A 155 -6.68 9.61 -1.70
CA ALA A 155 -7.19 9.00 -2.91
C ALA A 155 -6.20 7.98 -3.51
N PHE A 156 -4.92 8.33 -3.60
CA PHE A 156 -3.89 7.47 -4.18
C PHE A 156 -3.33 6.44 -3.21
N CYS A 157 -3.02 6.81 -1.97
CA CYS A 157 -2.50 5.86 -0.98
C CYS A 157 -3.52 4.76 -0.62
N SER A 158 -4.82 5.09 -0.61
CA SER A 158 -5.87 4.12 -0.30
C SER A 158 -6.15 3.11 -1.44
N VAL A 159 -5.57 3.29 -2.64
CA VAL A 159 -5.67 2.33 -3.77
C VAL A 159 -4.66 1.20 -3.63
N GLU A 160 -3.48 1.49 -3.07
CA GLU A 160 -2.35 0.57 -3.05
C GLU A 160 -2.69 -0.74 -2.30
N PHE A 161 -2.25 -1.86 -2.82
CA PHE A 161 -2.41 -3.17 -2.17
C PHE A 161 -1.39 -3.31 -1.04
N ARG A 162 -1.68 -2.70 0.11
CA ARG A 162 -0.80 -2.62 1.28
C ARG A 162 -1.53 -2.93 2.57
N THR A 163 -0.76 -3.30 3.59
CA THR A 163 -1.24 -3.55 4.95
C THR A 163 -2.02 -2.36 5.51
N ASP A 164 -1.58 -1.13 5.22
CA ASP A 164 -2.20 0.10 5.70
C ASP A 164 -3.67 0.25 5.24
N ASN A 165 -4.02 -0.35 4.10
CA ASN A 165 -5.39 -0.34 3.55
C ASN A 165 -6.34 -1.40 4.16
N LEU A 166 -5.85 -2.24 5.06
CA LEU A 166 -6.66 -3.00 6.01
C LEU A 166 -6.64 -2.33 7.39
N TRP A 167 -5.50 -1.81 7.81
CA TRP A 167 -5.28 -1.19 9.11
C TRP A 167 -6.15 0.05 9.34
N ALA A 168 -6.17 1.00 8.41
CA ALA A 168 -6.94 2.23 8.53
C ALA A 168 -8.46 2.01 8.58
N PRO A 169 -9.10 1.19 7.72
CA PRO A 169 -10.53 0.87 7.85
C PRO A 169 -10.90 0.18 9.17
N LEU A 170 -10.08 -0.75 9.66
CA LEU A 170 -10.29 -1.40 10.96
C LEU A 170 -10.26 -0.38 12.11
N TRP A 171 -9.29 0.55 12.08
CA TRP A 171 -9.22 1.66 13.02
C TRP A 171 -10.46 2.55 12.96
N LEU A 172 -10.87 3.00 11.77
CA LEU A 172 -12.06 3.85 11.62
C LEU A 172 -13.33 3.14 12.07
N LEU A 173 -13.41 1.83 11.86
CA LEU A 173 -14.52 1.02 12.38
C LEU A 173 -14.50 0.96 13.91
N CYS A 174 -13.31 0.79 14.52
CA CYS A 174 -13.11 0.87 15.97
C CYS A 174 -13.59 2.23 16.52
N MET A 175 -13.17 3.34 15.92
CA MET A 175 -13.63 4.69 16.26
C MET A 175 -15.16 4.83 16.12
N SER A 176 -15.73 4.32 15.04
CA SER A 176 -17.17 4.35 14.80
C SER A 176 -17.98 3.58 15.87
N VAL A 177 -17.43 2.47 16.38
CA VAL A 177 -18.02 1.69 17.48
C VAL A 177 -17.93 2.46 18.80
N LEU A 178 -16.76 3.03 19.14
CA LEU A 178 -16.57 3.80 20.38
C LEU A 178 -17.48 5.03 20.42
N LEU A 179 -17.62 5.75 19.31
CA LEU A 179 -18.45 6.96 19.21
C LEU A 179 -19.95 6.68 19.13
N GLY A 180 -20.35 5.46 18.81
CA GLY A 180 -21.74 5.09 18.48
C GLY A 180 -22.74 5.23 19.62
N GLY A 181 -22.33 5.46 20.87
CA GLY A 181 -23.20 5.65 22.03
C GLY A 181 -22.46 5.54 23.37
N ALA A 182 -23.19 5.28 24.45
CA ALA A 182 -22.63 5.15 25.79
C ALA A 182 -21.53 4.08 25.87
N LEU A 183 -20.58 4.27 26.79
CA LEU A 183 -19.52 3.31 27.08
C LEU A 183 -20.13 2.05 27.73
N THR A 184 -20.14 0.95 27.00
CA THR A 184 -20.62 -0.35 27.47
C THR A 184 -19.54 -1.41 27.30
N THR A 185 -19.56 -2.46 28.12
CA THR A 185 -18.64 -3.60 28.02
C THR A 185 -18.70 -4.23 26.61
N ARG A 186 -19.88 -4.39 26.02
CA ARG A 186 -20.02 -4.94 24.66
C ARG A 186 -19.28 -4.11 23.61
N ARG A 187 -19.39 -2.78 23.67
CA ARG A 187 -18.65 -1.90 22.74
C ARG A 187 -17.17 -1.93 22.98
N ALA A 188 -16.76 -1.97 24.24
CA ALA A 188 -15.35 -2.10 24.59
C ALA A 188 -14.75 -3.42 24.06
N LEU A 189 -15.45 -4.56 24.19
CA LEU A 189 -15.04 -5.85 23.64
C LEU A 189 -14.88 -5.78 22.12
N ILE A 190 -15.86 -5.21 21.39
CA ILE A 190 -15.80 -5.10 19.93
C ILE A 190 -14.66 -4.16 19.50
N ALA A 191 -14.54 -3.00 20.14
CA ALA A 191 -13.48 -2.03 19.84
C ALA A 191 -12.09 -2.60 20.13
N GLY A 192 -11.93 -3.31 21.26
CA GLY A 192 -10.70 -4.01 21.60
C GLY A 192 -10.34 -5.09 20.57
N PHE A 193 -11.31 -5.93 20.16
CA PHE A 193 -11.04 -6.93 19.12
C PHE A 193 -10.63 -6.31 17.78
N LEU A 194 -11.29 -5.22 17.35
CA LEU A 194 -10.89 -4.48 16.14
C LEU A 194 -9.47 -3.91 16.29
N MET A 195 -9.12 -3.41 17.48
CA MET A 195 -7.76 -2.95 17.77
C MET A 195 -6.75 -4.10 17.74
N GLY A 196 -7.14 -5.28 18.22
CA GLY A 196 -6.33 -6.51 18.10
C GLY A 196 -6.08 -6.91 16.65
N LEU A 197 -7.10 -6.82 15.79
CA LEU A 197 -6.93 -7.00 14.34
C LEU A 197 -5.96 -5.96 13.77
N CYS A 198 -6.06 -4.68 14.18
CA CYS A 198 -5.09 -3.65 13.78
C CYS A 198 -3.65 -4.03 14.18
N PHE A 199 -3.43 -4.57 15.39
CA PHE A 199 -2.11 -5.07 15.80
C PHE A 199 -1.63 -6.24 14.95
N GLY A 200 -2.51 -7.15 14.57
CA GLY A 200 -2.18 -8.24 13.65
C GLY A 200 -1.72 -7.76 12.27
N VAL A 201 -2.07 -6.52 11.89
CA VAL A 201 -1.70 -5.90 10.60
C VAL A 201 -0.46 -5.01 10.73
N SER A 202 -0.35 -4.21 11.80
CA SER A 202 0.71 -3.21 11.94
C SER A 202 1.06 -2.92 13.38
N MET A 203 2.37 -2.90 13.70
CA MET A 203 2.89 -2.48 15.01
C MET A 203 2.62 -0.99 15.32
N LYS A 204 2.36 -0.15 14.31
CA LYS A 204 1.94 1.25 14.49
C LYS A 204 0.63 1.37 15.29
N THR A 205 -0.09 0.28 15.45
CA THR A 205 -1.30 0.19 16.29
C THR A 205 -1.02 0.55 17.76
N SER A 206 0.20 0.36 18.24
CA SER A 206 0.60 0.84 19.59
C SER A 206 0.34 2.33 19.77
N LEU A 207 0.60 3.13 18.72
CA LEU A 207 0.33 4.56 18.71
C LEU A 207 -1.18 4.86 18.68
N LEU A 208 -1.98 4.06 17.97
CA LEU A 208 -3.45 4.20 17.97
C LEU A 208 -4.06 3.87 19.34
N VAL A 209 -3.57 2.82 20.00
CA VAL A 209 -3.99 2.48 21.38
C VAL A 209 -3.67 3.62 22.33
N MET A 210 -2.43 4.12 22.30
CA MET A 210 -2.01 5.23 23.13
C MET A 210 -2.86 6.48 22.87
N SER A 211 -3.12 6.80 21.60
CA SER A 211 -3.99 7.91 21.21
C SER A 211 -5.42 7.74 21.74
N THR A 212 -5.96 6.53 21.70
CA THR A 212 -7.30 6.21 22.20
C THR A 212 -7.38 6.38 23.72
N VAL A 213 -6.38 5.90 24.45
CA VAL A 213 -6.30 6.04 25.92
C VAL A 213 -6.18 7.51 26.32
N ILE A 214 -5.27 8.26 25.69
CA ILE A 214 -5.09 9.70 25.93
C ILE A 214 -6.36 10.47 25.59
N GLY A 215 -6.98 10.20 24.43
CA GLY A 215 -8.23 10.81 24.02
C GLY A 215 -9.36 10.56 25.03
N GLY A 216 -9.50 9.32 25.50
CA GLY A 216 -10.48 8.97 26.53
C GLY A 216 -10.22 9.66 27.86
N SER A 217 -8.96 9.65 28.33
CA SER A 217 -8.57 10.29 29.59
C SER A 217 -8.80 11.80 29.58
N MET A 218 -8.38 12.48 28.49
CA MET A 218 -8.60 13.93 28.34
C MET A 218 -10.08 14.29 28.22
N THR A 219 -10.89 13.42 27.57
CA THR A 219 -12.33 13.61 27.51
C THR A 219 -12.96 13.54 28.91
N LEU A 220 -12.55 12.59 29.75
CA LEU A 220 -13.01 12.51 31.13
C LEU A 220 -12.62 13.75 31.95
N ILE A 221 -11.43 14.33 31.68
CA ILE A 221 -10.97 15.56 32.34
C ILE A 221 -11.78 16.79 31.85
N PHE A 222 -11.98 16.94 30.54
CA PHE A 222 -12.58 18.15 29.96
C PHE A 222 -14.10 18.21 30.13
N VAL A 223 -14.79 17.07 29.95
CA VAL A 223 -16.26 17.00 30.05
C VAL A 223 -16.69 16.72 31.49
N GLY A 224 -15.92 15.96 32.22
CA GLY A 224 -16.24 15.52 33.56
C GLY A 224 -17.02 14.20 33.60
N ARG A 225 -16.55 13.27 34.41
CA ARG A 225 -17.15 11.93 34.60
C ARG A 225 -18.63 12.00 35.02
N GLU A 226 -18.95 12.94 35.91
CA GLU A 226 -20.29 13.11 36.47
C GLU A 226 -21.29 13.57 35.40
N ARG A 227 -20.89 14.51 34.53
CA ARG A 227 -21.73 14.96 33.41
C ARG A 227 -21.99 13.85 32.38
N LEU A 228 -21.04 12.91 32.25
CA LEU A 228 -21.20 11.74 31.40
C LEU A 228 -22.04 10.63 32.03
N GLY A 229 -22.33 10.70 33.32
CA GLY A 229 -23.04 9.67 34.07
C GLY A 229 -22.28 8.33 34.16
N ILE A 230 -20.92 8.36 34.15
CA ILE A 230 -20.08 7.17 34.06
C ILE A 230 -19.36 6.93 35.39
N GLY A 231 -19.57 5.74 35.98
CA GLY A 231 -18.90 5.31 37.20
C GLY A 231 -17.49 4.71 36.95
N TRP A 232 -16.60 4.76 37.97
CA TRP A 232 -15.27 4.16 37.88
C TRP A 232 -15.30 2.66 37.56
N ARG A 233 -16.23 1.92 38.12
CA ARG A 233 -16.40 0.48 37.82
C ARG A 233 -16.70 0.24 36.34
N GLN A 234 -17.50 1.09 35.72
CA GLN A 234 -17.81 1.01 34.30
C GLN A 234 -16.59 1.34 33.42
N ILE A 235 -15.80 2.36 33.81
CA ILE A 235 -14.55 2.72 33.11
C ILE A 235 -13.56 1.57 33.19
N LEU A 236 -13.28 1.07 34.40
CA LEU A 236 -12.34 -0.04 34.62
C LEU A 236 -12.80 -1.32 33.90
N GLY A 237 -14.09 -1.66 33.97
CA GLY A 237 -14.63 -2.80 33.26
C GLY A 237 -14.54 -2.68 31.74
N ALA A 238 -14.77 -1.48 31.20
CA ALA A 238 -14.60 -1.21 29.76
C ALA A 238 -13.13 -1.27 29.33
N LEU A 239 -12.20 -0.72 30.11
CA LEU A 239 -10.76 -0.80 29.84
C LEU A 239 -10.28 -2.25 29.87
N THR A 240 -10.64 -3.01 30.92
CA THR A 240 -10.30 -4.44 31.00
C THR A 240 -10.83 -5.22 29.81
N ALA A 241 -12.10 -5.01 29.44
CA ALA A 241 -12.72 -5.67 28.29
C ALA A 241 -12.02 -5.31 26.97
N PHE A 242 -11.68 -4.02 26.78
CA PHE A 242 -10.97 -3.54 25.61
C PHE A 242 -9.57 -4.18 25.50
N PHE A 243 -8.74 -4.11 26.54
CA PHE A 243 -7.40 -4.67 26.50
C PHE A 243 -7.38 -6.19 26.42
N ALA A 244 -8.28 -6.88 27.13
CA ALA A 244 -8.40 -8.33 27.04
C ALA A 244 -8.66 -8.79 25.59
N THR A 245 -9.58 -8.13 24.88
CA THR A 245 -9.86 -8.50 23.49
C THR A 245 -8.82 -7.95 22.49
N ALA A 246 -8.19 -6.81 22.76
CA ALA A 246 -7.13 -6.28 21.92
C ALA A 246 -5.87 -7.17 21.89
N LEU A 247 -5.63 -7.93 22.96
CA LEU A 247 -4.50 -8.85 23.06
C LEU A 247 -4.75 -10.19 22.35
N ILE A 248 -5.99 -10.58 22.05
CA ILE A 248 -6.29 -11.91 21.50
C ILE A 248 -5.51 -12.16 20.20
N VAL A 249 -5.64 -11.25 19.22
CA VAL A 249 -5.02 -11.45 17.90
C VAL A 249 -3.49 -11.45 17.95
N PRO A 250 -2.82 -10.42 18.53
CA PRO A 250 -1.37 -10.43 18.63
C PRO A 250 -0.84 -11.59 19.46
N ALA A 251 -1.48 -11.97 20.57
CA ALA A 251 -1.08 -13.12 21.38
C ALA A 251 -1.22 -14.44 20.59
N THR A 252 -2.30 -14.62 19.83
CA THR A 252 -2.49 -15.79 18.97
C THR A 252 -1.40 -15.88 17.90
N ILE A 253 -1.07 -14.76 17.24
CA ILE A 253 0.02 -14.70 16.25
C ILE A 253 1.36 -15.06 16.90
N MET A 254 1.70 -14.46 18.02
CA MET A 254 2.95 -14.72 18.73
C MET A 254 3.04 -16.18 19.20
N ALA A 255 1.96 -16.73 19.76
CA ALA A 255 1.88 -18.13 20.17
C ALA A 255 2.04 -19.07 18.98
N ALA A 256 1.38 -18.79 17.84
CA ALA A 256 1.52 -19.59 16.63
C ALA A 256 2.97 -19.64 16.16
N PHE A 257 3.65 -18.51 16.01
CA PHE A 257 5.05 -18.49 15.57
C PHE A 257 6.01 -19.12 16.60
N ALA A 258 5.71 -19.04 17.90
CA ALA A 258 6.45 -19.73 18.93
C ALA A 258 6.27 -21.27 18.82
N LEU A 259 5.04 -21.76 18.64
CA LEU A 259 4.74 -23.17 18.46
C LEU A 259 5.35 -23.75 17.18
N TYR A 260 5.44 -22.96 16.10
CA TYR A 260 6.14 -23.35 14.87
C TYR A 260 7.68 -23.32 15.01
N GLY A 261 8.24 -22.92 16.16
CA GLY A 261 9.68 -22.88 16.42
C GLY A 261 10.42 -21.74 15.70
N ILE A 262 9.71 -20.74 15.19
CA ILE A 262 10.27 -19.61 14.42
C ILE A 262 10.17 -18.28 15.16
N TRP A 263 9.99 -18.31 16.48
CA TRP A 263 9.95 -17.11 17.33
C TRP A 263 11.18 -16.19 17.19
N PRO A 264 12.43 -16.70 17.09
CA PRO A 264 13.60 -15.84 16.92
C PRO A 264 13.55 -15.01 15.63
N GLN A 265 13.12 -15.63 14.50
CA GLN A 265 13.01 -14.97 13.21
C GLN A 265 11.87 -13.94 13.21
N PHE A 266 10.69 -14.31 13.75
CA PHE A 266 9.57 -13.40 13.93
C PHE A 266 9.99 -12.18 14.75
N ARG A 267 10.62 -12.40 15.92
CA ARG A 267 11.11 -11.31 16.78
C ARG A 267 12.08 -10.41 16.02
N TYR A 268 13.07 -11.01 15.34
CA TYR A 268 14.06 -10.26 14.59
C TYR A 268 13.40 -9.35 13.55
N TRP A 269 12.54 -9.89 12.68
CA TRP A 269 11.95 -9.14 11.59
C TRP A 269 10.96 -8.06 12.03
N ILE A 270 10.18 -8.33 13.07
CA ILE A 270 9.16 -7.39 13.54
C ILE A 270 9.74 -6.30 14.46
N PHE A 271 10.65 -6.66 15.35
CA PHE A 271 11.15 -5.73 16.35
C PHE A 271 12.58 -5.27 16.06
N ASP A 272 13.52 -6.20 15.93
CA ASP A 272 14.94 -5.86 15.88
C ASP A 272 15.33 -5.24 14.53
N HIS A 273 14.80 -5.76 13.41
CA HIS A 273 15.09 -5.28 12.06
C HIS A 273 14.62 -3.84 11.82
N ASN A 274 13.44 -3.51 12.28
CA ASN A 274 12.81 -2.20 12.06
C ASN A 274 13.40 -1.07 12.93
N VAL A 275 14.30 -1.39 13.84
CA VAL A 275 14.95 -0.41 14.71
C VAL A 275 16.44 -0.33 14.40
N VAL A 276 16.84 0.73 13.72
CA VAL A 276 18.27 1.05 13.49
C VAL A 276 18.57 2.37 14.20
N PRO A 277 19.39 2.35 15.27
CA PRO A 277 19.64 3.55 16.05
C PRO A 277 20.12 4.73 15.20
N GLY A 278 19.52 5.90 15.38
CA GLY A 278 19.85 7.13 14.67
C GLY A 278 19.40 7.17 13.19
N LEU A 279 18.71 6.16 12.71
CA LEU A 279 18.18 6.16 11.35
C LEU A 279 16.74 6.71 11.34
N THR A 280 16.57 7.89 10.76
CA THR A 280 15.27 8.56 10.58
C THR A 280 15.21 9.23 9.21
N ASN A 281 14.01 9.45 8.69
CA ASN A 281 13.82 10.24 7.46
C ASN A 281 13.31 11.66 7.73
N HIS A 282 13.36 12.11 8.98
CA HIS A 282 13.00 13.46 9.38
C HIS A 282 13.97 14.00 10.43
N PRO A 283 14.11 15.33 10.55
CA PRO A 283 15.00 15.95 11.53
C PRO A 283 14.51 15.73 12.96
N GLY A 284 15.45 15.50 13.89
CA GLY A 284 15.12 15.24 15.30
C GLY A 284 14.41 16.38 16.02
N TRP A 285 14.51 17.63 15.53
CA TRP A 285 13.79 18.78 16.08
C TRP A 285 12.25 18.70 15.90
N TRP A 286 11.74 17.76 15.09
CA TRP A 286 10.29 17.55 14.95
C TRP A 286 9.61 17.16 16.27
N VAL A 287 10.35 16.78 17.30
CA VAL A 287 9.81 16.62 18.66
C VAL A 287 9.08 17.89 19.14
N ILE A 288 9.43 19.07 18.65
CA ILE A 288 8.74 20.33 18.92
C ILE A 288 7.30 20.30 18.42
N ILE A 289 7.01 19.58 17.33
CA ILE A 289 5.65 19.41 16.79
C ILE A 289 4.74 18.77 17.84
N PHE A 290 5.25 17.79 18.56
CA PHE A 290 4.51 17.19 19.67
C PHE A 290 4.43 18.13 20.87
N ALA A 291 5.56 18.71 21.27
CA ALA A 291 5.64 19.55 22.48
C ALA A 291 4.76 20.81 22.39
N VAL A 292 4.57 21.37 21.20
CA VAL A 292 3.73 22.56 20.97
C VAL A 292 2.37 22.18 20.37
N GLY A 293 2.35 21.33 19.38
CA GLY A 293 1.14 20.99 18.63
C GLY A 293 0.10 20.25 19.46
N PHE A 294 0.52 19.25 20.26
CA PHE A 294 -0.43 18.51 21.07
C PHE A 294 -1.11 19.35 22.17
N PRO A 295 -0.41 20.20 22.96
CA PRO A 295 -1.06 21.14 23.88
C PRO A 295 -2.04 22.09 23.19
N LEU A 296 -1.73 22.60 22.00
CA LEU A 296 -2.65 23.41 21.24
C LEU A 296 -3.92 22.65 20.85
N VAL A 297 -3.78 21.42 20.36
CA VAL A 297 -4.93 20.54 20.07
C VAL A 297 -5.77 20.29 21.32
N ALA A 298 -5.13 20.01 22.47
CA ALA A 298 -5.82 19.78 23.72
C ALA A 298 -6.59 21.04 24.21
N LEU A 299 -5.99 22.22 24.02
CA LEU A 299 -6.65 23.51 24.31
C LEU A 299 -7.87 23.74 23.41
N GLU A 300 -7.76 23.49 22.11
CA GLU A 300 -8.88 23.62 21.19
C GLU A 300 -9.98 22.60 21.45
N ALA A 301 -9.63 21.36 21.79
CA ALA A 301 -10.58 20.36 22.24
C ALA A 301 -11.37 20.82 23.50
N ARG A 302 -10.68 21.41 24.48
CA ARG A 302 -11.31 21.99 25.67
C ARG A 302 -12.23 23.16 25.33
N ARG A 303 -11.81 24.04 24.42
CA ARG A 303 -12.65 25.17 23.94
C ARG A 303 -13.91 24.65 23.22
N ALA A 304 -13.77 23.62 22.37
CA ALA A 304 -14.90 23.00 21.69
C ALA A 304 -15.90 22.40 22.69
N VAL A 305 -15.42 21.74 23.76
CA VAL A 305 -16.28 21.22 24.85
C VAL A 305 -17.04 22.35 25.52
N ALA A 306 -16.38 23.47 25.83
CA ALA A 306 -17.03 24.62 26.48
C ALA A 306 -18.08 25.30 25.57
N ALA A 307 -17.88 25.25 24.26
CA ALA A 307 -18.80 25.83 23.28
C ALA A 307 -19.97 24.91 22.90
N THR A 308 -19.92 23.62 23.25
CA THR A 308 -20.91 22.63 22.82
C THR A 308 -21.87 22.31 23.97
N PRO A 309 -23.17 22.66 23.86
CA PRO A 309 -24.12 22.48 24.95
C PRO A 309 -24.46 20.99 25.22
N GLU A 310 -24.50 20.16 24.19
CA GLU A 310 -24.82 18.74 24.32
C GLU A 310 -23.62 17.92 24.83
N THR A 311 -23.72 17.39 26.04
CA THR A 311 -22.65 16.64 26.71
C THR A 311 -22.08 15.49 25.85
N ILE A 312 -22.95 14.72 25.17
CA ILE A 312 -22.51 13.59 24.35
C ILE A 312 -21.75 14.06 23.10
N VAL A 313 -22.20 15.13 22.46
CA VAL A 313 -21.52 15.71 21.29
C VAL A 313 -20.17 16.30 21.74
N ALA A 314 -20.13 17.04 22.83
CA ALA A 314 -18.91 17.59 23.42
C ALA A 314 -17.89 16.48 23.72
N ALA A 315 -18.33 15.37 24.32
CA ALA A 315 -17.48 14.22 24.60
C ALA A 315 -16.91 13.57 23.32
N ARG A 316 -17.74 13.38 22.30
CA ARG A 316 -17.32 12.83 21.02
C ARG A 316 -16.30 13.75 20.32
N GLN A 317 -16.55 15.05 20.29
CA GLN A 317 -15.63 16.02 19.70
C GLN A 317 -14.29 16.03 20.45
N SER A 318 -14.30 16.12 21.79
CA SER A 318 -13.09 16.05 22.61
C SER A 318 -12.31 14.78 22.32
N PHE A 319 -12.97 13.62 22.34
CA PHE A 319 -12.33 12.33 22.12
C PHE A 319 -11.64 12.27 20.75
N VAL A 320 -12.36 12.64 19.67
CA VAL A 320 -11.79 12.57 18.32
C VAL A 320 -10.69 13.61 18.10
N PHE A 321 -10.85 14.85 18.58
CA PHE A 321 -9.84 15.90 18.42
C PHE A 321 -8.55 15.53 19.13
N VAL A 322 -8.64 15.07 20.39
CA VAL A 322 -7.46 14.67 21.15
C VAL A 322 -6.82 13.42 20.56
N THR A 323 -7.62 12.39 20.20
CA THR A 323 -7.11 11.14 19.64
C THR A 323 -6.40 11.39 18.29
N ALA A 324 -7.03 12.13 17.38
CA ALA A 324 -6.45 12.44 16.08
C ALA A 324 -5.23 13.36 16.21
N GLY A 325 -5.30 14.37 17.06
CA GLY A 325 -4.19 15.30 17.28
C GLY A 325 -3.00 14.65 17.96
N PHE A 326 -3.22 13.78 18.97
CA PHE A 326 -2.15 13.01 19.60
C PHE A 326 -1.51 12.05 18.59
N PHE A 327 -2.31 11.28 17.85
CA PHE A 327 -1.80 10.37 16.84
C PHE A 327 -0.93 11.11 15.82
N PHE A 328 -1.42 12.20 15.26
CA PHE A 328 -0.71 12.95 14.24
C PHE A 328 0.60 13.56 14.75
N THR A 329 0.56 14.28 15.89
CA THR A 329 1.75 14.93 16.44
C THR A 329 2.79 13.91 16.95
N ALA A 330 2.35 12.81 17.55
CA ALA A 330 3.24 11.75 18.00
C ALA A 330 3.83 10.95 16.83
N LEU A 331 3.05 10.68 15.78
CA LEU A 331 3.54 10.03 14.56
C LEU A 331 4.66 10.86 13.93
N LEU A 332 4.43 12.16 13.73
CA LEU A 332 5.43 13.08 13.15
C LEU A 332 6.69 13.19 13.99
N SER A 333 6.56 13.16 15.33
CA SER A 333 7.68 13.42 16.22
C SER A 333 8.51 12.20 16.60
N PHE A 334 7.87 11.03 16.66
CA PHE A 334 8.51 9.85 17.26
C PHE A 334 8.61 8.64 16.32
N TRP A 335 7.86 8.62 15.19
CA TRP A 335 7.98 7.52 14.25
C TRP A 335 9.17 7.73 13.31
N PRO A 336 10.17 6.83 13.30
CA PRO A 336 11.47 7.12 12.66
C PRO A 336 11.39 7.24 11.13
N PHE A 337 10.47 6.51 10.48
CA PHE A 337 10.28 6.53 9.04
C PHE A 337 8.82 6.80 8.68
N LEU A 338 8.59 7.97 8.11
CA LEU A 338 7.29 8.42 7.70
C LEU A 338 7.07 8.20 6.20
N SER A 339 5.95 7.60 5.87
CA SER A 339 5.43 7.48 4.52
C SER A 339 4.03 8.08 4.45
N ARG A 340 3.56 8.42 3.24
CA ARG A 340 2.20 8.98 3.07
C ARG A 340 1.11 8.03 3.55
N GLN A 341 1.34 6.73 3.48
CA GLN A 341 0.42 5.69 3.90
C GLN A 341 0.21 5.66 5.42
N ASP A 342 1.19 6.12 6.21
CA ASP A 342 1.09 6.17 7.68
C ASP A 342 0.01 7.11 8.18
N TYR A 343 -0.40 8.07 7.35
CA TYR A 343 -1.46 9.03 7.65
C TYR A 343 -2.87 8.53 7.29
N LEU A 344 -3.01 7.35 6.66
CA LEU A 344 -4.33 6.82 6.26
C LEU A 344 -5.35 6.74 7.41
N PRO A 345 -5.00 6.37 8.67
CA PRO A 345 -5.93 6.43 9.80
C PRO A 345 -6.33 7.84 10.20
N PHE A 346 -5.50 8.84 9.88
CA PHE A 346 -5.69 10.23 10.29
C PHE A 346 -6.50 11.05 9.28
N TYR A 347 -6.26 10.90 7.96
CA TYR A 347 -6.92 11.71 6.94
C TYR A 347 -8.45 11.80 7.10
N PRO A 348 -9.22 10.70 7.25
CA PRO A 348 -10.66 10.78 7.40
C PRO A 348 -11.08 11.60 8.63
N LEU A 349 -10.37 11.47 9.76
CA LEU A 349 -10.66 12.23 10.98
C LEU A 349 -10.34 13.72 10.81
N ALA A 350 -9.22 14.04 10.15
CA ALA A 350 -8.85 15.42 9.83
C ALA A 350 -9.90 16.08 8.94
N PHE A 351 -10.37 15.39 7.88
CA PHE A 351 -11.43 15.91 7.01
C PHE A 351 -12.75 16.09 7.75
N VAL A 352 -13.11 15.23 8.69
CA VAL A 352 -14.28 15.42 9.56
C VAL A 352 -14.13 16.69 10.40
N ILE A 353 -12.99 16.89 11.04
CA ILE A 353 -12.72 18.06 11.90
C ILE A 353 -12.72 19.33 11.07
N CYS A 354 -11.95 19.38 9.98
CA CYS A 354 -11.82 20.56 9.12
C CYS A 354 -13.16 20.93 8.46
N THR A 355 -13.88 19.95 7.90
CA THR A 355 -15.19 20.19 7.29
C THR A 355 -16.20 20.70 8.31
N GLY A 356 -16.22 20.11 9.52
CA GLY A 356 -17.07 20.56 10.61
C GLY A 356 -16.77 22.01 11.02
N ALA A 357 -15.49 22.36 11.19
CA ALA A 357 -15.07 23.72 11.51
C ALA A 357 -15.44 24.71 10.41
N VAL A 358 -15.11 24.41 9.14
CA VAL A 358 -15.38 25.29 7.99
C VAL A 358 -16.88 25.52 7.84
N LEU A 359 -17.71 24.48 7.86
CA LEU A 359 -19.16 24.63 7.73
C LEU A 359 -19.77 25.39 8.92
N THR A 360 -19.28 25.18 10.13
CA THR A 360 -19.76 25.94 11.31
C THR A 360 -19.45 27.42 11.18
N VAL A 361 -18.22 27.79 10.77
CA VAL A 361 -17.81 29.19 10.55
C VAL A 361 -18.60 29.79 9.39
N TRP A 362 -18.71 29.06 8.27
CA TRP A 362 -19.46 29.51 7.09
C TRP A 362 -20.94 29.75 7.38
N ASP A 363 -21.61 28.86 8.08
CA ASP A 363 -23.01 29.00 8.45
C ASP A 363 -23.25 30.19 9.42
N ARG A 364 -22.29 30.45 10.33
CA ARG A 364 -22.34 31.67 11.18
C ARG A 364 -22.17 32.94 10.37
N TRP A 365 -21.15 32.97 9.50
CA TRP A 365 -20.85 34.14 8.68
C TRP A 365 -21.99 34.51 7.72
N THR A 366 -22.61 33.51 7.08
CA THR A 366 -23.68 33.69 6.12
C THR A 366 -25.03 34.08 6.76
N ARG A 367 -25.24 33.82 8.07
CA ARG A 367 -26.48 34.20 8.76
C ARG A 367 -26.61 35.69 8.99
N HIS A 368 -25.53 36.42 9.07
CA HIS A 368 -25.50 37.82 9.53
C HIS A 368 -25.29 38.86 8.43
N ARG A 369 -25.30 38.52 7.14
CA ARG A 369 -25.04 39.46 6.05
C ARG A 369 -25.98 39.28 4.86
N ASP A 370 -26.51 40.41 4.30
CA ASP A 370 -27.37 40.38 3.09
C ASP A 370 -26.62 39.94 1.82
N ILE A 371 -25.31 40.15 1.75
CA ILE A 371 -24.40 39.64 0.70
C ILE A 371 -24.42 38.09 0.65
N ALA A 372 -24.86 37.46 1.72
CA ALA A 372 -24.93 36.02 1.89
C ALA A 372 -25.89 35.29 0.94
N LYS A 373 -26.85 35.96 0.29
CA LYS A 373 -27.79 35.28 -0.62
C LYS A 373 -27.09 34.65 -1.82
N ILE A 374 -26.10 35.36 -2.40
CA ILE A 374 -25.30 34.86 -3.53
C ILE A 374 -24.34 33.77 -3.05
N TRP A 375 -23.68 33.95 -1.90
CA TRP A 375 -22.73 33.00 -1.37
C TRP A 375 -23.36 31.75 -0.75
N ARG A 376 -24.62 31.85 -0.29
CA ARG A 376 -25.40 30.63 0.12
C ARG A 376 -25.67 29.70 -1.05
N ALA A 377 -25.66 30.21 -2.28
CA ALA A 377 -25.83 29.42 -3.48
C ALA A 377 -24.58 28.58 -3.83
N VAL A 378 -23.39 28.97 -3.34
CA VAL A 378 -22.13 28.23 -3.60
C VAL A 378 -21.81 27.32 -2.41
N PRO A 379 -21.89 26.02 -2.55
CA PRO A 379 -21.50 25.10 -1.47
C PRO A 379 -19.96 25.10 -1.37
N MET A 380 -19.41 25.80 -0.37
CA MET A 380 -17.95 25.88 -0.14
C MET A 380 -17.25 24.52 -0.18
N PRO A 381 -17.80 23.44 0.41
CA PRO A 381 -17.18 22.13 0.29
C PRO A 381 -17.09 21.62 -1.14
N ALA A 382 -18.03 21.99 -2.03
CA ALA A 382 -17.96 21.60 -3.44
C ALA A 382 -16.79 22.27 -4.16
N LEU A 383 -16.49 23.52 -3.84
CA LEU A 383 -15.32 24.21 -4.39
C LEU A 383 -14.01 23.50 -3.99
N PHE A 384 -13.86 23.16 -2.71
CA PHE A 384 -12.71 22.36 -2.26
C PHE A 384 -12.63 21.01 -2.96
N GLY A 385 -13.76 20.29 -3.10
CA GLY A 385 -13.80 19.03 -3.81
C GLY A 385 -13.39 19.13 -5.29
N VAL A 386 -13.79 20.20 -5.97
CA VAL A 386 -13.36 20.47 -7.36
C VAL A 386 -11.85 20.76 -7.40
N CYS A 387 -11.33 21.55 -6.46
CA CYS A 387 -9.89 21.84 -6.39
C CYS A 387 -9.09 20.54 -6.16
N GLU A 388 -9.48 19.68 -5.22
CA GLU A 388 -8.82 18.40 -4.96
C GLU A 388 -8.87 17.49 -6.20
N LEU A 389 -10.02 17.40 -6.87
CA LEU A 389 -10.16 16.63 -8.11
C LEU A 389 -9.22 17.16 -9.20
N LEU A 390 -9.14 18.48 -9.37
CA LEU A 390 -8.23 19.08 -10.36
C LEU A 390 -6.77 18.81 -10.02
N VAL A 391 -6.37 18.90 -8.75
CA VAL A 391 -5.01 18.54 -8.30
C VAL A 391 -4.72 17.07 -8.62
N ALA A 392 -5.64 16.17 -8.31
CA ALA A 392 -5.48 14.75 -8.60
C ALA A 392 -5.29 14.47 -10.10
N LEU A 393 -6.09 15.12 -10.96
CA LEU A 393 -6.01 14.97 -12.42
C LEU A 393 -4.74 15.58 -13.03
N LEU A 394 -4.25 16.69 -12.47
CA LEU A 394 -3.04 17.36 -12.96
C LEU A 394 -1.76 16.62 -12.58
N VAL A 395 -1.70 16.07 -11.36
CA VAL A 395 -0.51 15.39 -10.85
C VAL A 395 -0.42 13.95 -11.37
N HIS A 396 -1.56 13.27 -11.50
CA HIS A 396 -1.64 11.91 -12.03
C HIS A 396 -2.62 11.85 -13.20
N PRO A 397 -2.19 12.21 -14.41
CA PRO A 397 -3.03 12.16 -15.58
C PRO A 397 -3.53 10.73 -15.84
N PHE A 398 -4.85 10.57 -15.84
CA PHE A 398 -5.52 9.27 -15.91
C PHE A 398 -5.37 8.54 -17.26
N TRP A 399 -4.97 9.28 -18.31
CA TRP A 399 -4.70 8.73 -19.63
C TRP A 399 -3.35 8.04 -19.75
N VAL A 400 -2.49 8.12 -18.72
CA VAL A 400 -1.20 7.44 -18.68
C VAL A 400 -1.32 6.20 -17.82
N ASP A 401 -1.24 5.02 -18.44
CA ASP A 401 -1.23 3.74 -17.72
C ASP A 401 0.18 3.46 -17.17
N LYS A 402 0.40 3.85 -15.92
CA LYS A 402 1.65 3.59 -15.19
C LYS A 402 1.67 2.22 -14.51
N ALA A 403 0.55 1.52 -14.44
CA ALA A 403 0.43 0.20 -13.83
C ALA A 403 0.89 -0.93 -14.77
N LYS A 404 0.90 -0.67 -16.08
CA LYS A 404 1.27 -1.64 -17.12
C LYS A 404 2.69 -2.18 -16.94
N LEU A 405 3.60 -1.34 -16.46
CA LEU A 405 5.03 -1.70 -16.33
C LEU A 405 5.23 -2.93 -15.43
N GLU A 406 4.60 -2.96 -14.26
CA GLU A 406 4.66 -4.10 -13.33
C GLU A 406 3.94 -5.34 -13.89
N SER A 407 2.81 -5.15 -14.53
CA SER A 407 2.09 -6.26 -15.19
C SER A 407 2.94 -6.89 -16.31
N ASP A 408 3.67 -6.09 -17.07
CA ASP A 408 4.58 -6.59 -18.12
C ASP A 408 5.81 -7.27 -17.53
N LEU A 409 6.35 -6.77 -16.39
CA LEU A 409 7.39 -7.44 -15.62
C LEU A 409 6.94 -8.84 -15.18
N LEU A 410 5.78 -8.94 -14.57
CA LEU A 410 5.22 -10.23 -14.11
C LEU A 410 4.94 -11.18 -15.28
N ARG A 411 4.43 -10.68 -16.41
CA ARG A 411 4.18 -11.47 -17.62
C ARG A 411 5.48 -12.03 -18.18
N THR A 412 6.53 -11.21 -18.23
CA THR A 412 7.84 -11.62 -18.72
C THR A 412 8.49 -12.63 -17.77
N THR A 413 8.40 -12.42 -16.46
CA THR A 413 8.89 -13.37 -15.46
C THR A 413 8.22 -14.73 -15.61
N LEU A 414 6.89 -14.78 -15.71
CA LEU A 414 6.14 -16.04 -15.89
C LEU A 414 6.49 -16.77 -17.19
N LYS A 415 6.77 -16.02 -18.27
CA LYS A 415 7.21 -16.61 -19.54
C LYS A 415 8.65 -17.11 -19.50
N LEU A 416 9.51 -16.45 -18.73
CA LEU A 416 10.95 -16.67 -18.75
C LEU A 416 11.40 -17.77 -17.80
N THR A 417 10.67 -18.00 -16.69
CA THR A 417 11.10 -18.84 -15.57
C THR A 417 10.13 -20.00 -15.28
N GLU A 418 10.66 -21.07 -14.72
CA GLU A 418 9.88 -22.17 -14.15
C GLU A 418 9.57 -21.94 -12.66
N PRO A 419 8.59 -22.64 -12.07
CA PRO A 419 8.24 -22.51 -10.65
C PRO A 419 9.39 -22.75 -9.66
N GLY A 420 10.37 -23.57 -10.02
CA GLY A 420 11.54 -23.90 -9.19
C GLY A 420 12.74 -22.95 -9.38
N ASP A 421 12.69 -22.06 -10.35
CA ASP A 421 13.79 -21.14 -10.62
C ASP A 421 13.90 -20.08 -9.50
N PHE A 422 15.13 -19.76 -9.13
CA PHE A 422 15.43 -18.61 -8.30
C PHE A 422 15.56 -17.35 -9.14
N VAL A 423 15.13 -16.23 -8.56
CA VAL A 423 15.28 -14.90 -9.15
C VAL A 423 15.99 -13.98 -8.18
N PHE A 424 16.68 -12.98 -8.73
CA PHE A 424 17.16 -11.88 -7.94
C PHE A 424 16.30 -10.65 -8.19
N ASP A 425 15.67 -10.18 -7.14
CA ASP A 425 15.00 -8.88 -7.12
C ASP A 425 15.15 -8.22 -5.74
N ARG A 426 14.83 -6.93 -5.65
CA ARG A 426 15.08 -6.16 -4.45
C ARG A 426 14.11 -6.52 -3.30
N ARG A 427 12.82 -6.65 -3.60
CA ARG A 427 11.75 -6.76 -2.59
C ARG A 427 10.68 -7.82 -2.88
N GLY A 428 10.81 -8.59 -3.95
CA GLY A 428 9.77 -9.50 -4.42
C GLY A 428 8.99 -8.93 -5.60
N GLU A 429 9.59 -8.03 -6.41
CA GLU A 429 8.97 -7.44 -7.58
C GLU A 429 8.55 -8.48 -8.62
N THR A 430 9.24 -9.62 -8.69
CA THR A 430 8.92 -10.75 -9.57
C THR A 430 7.79 -11.64 -9.07
N VAL A 431 7.39 -11.47 -7.84
CA VAL A 431 6.29 -12.13 -7.10
C VAL A 431 6.38 -13.67 -7.06
N PHE A 432 6.36 -14.35 -8.21
CA PHE A 432 6.03 -15.77 -8.36
C PHE A 432 7.22 -16.72 -8.27
N ARG A 433 8.37 -16.26 -7.83
CA ARG A 433 9.59 -17.08 -7.72
C ARG A 433 10.29 -16.85 -6.39
N GLN A 434 10.98 -17.86 -5.91
CA GLN A 434 11.84 -17.69 -4.75
C GLN A 434 12.99 -16.72 -5.05
N ARG A 435 13.28 -15.87 -4.10
CA ARG A 435 14.42 -14.96 -4.18
C ARG A 435 15.70 -15.69 -3.76
N CYS A 436 16.78 -15.50 -4.51
CA CYS A 436 18.07 -16.09 -4.13
C CYS A 436 18.62 -15.43 -2.86
N PHE A 437 18.41 -14.15 -2.67
CA PHE A 437 18.79 -13.41 -1.46
C PHE A 437 17.59 -13.26 -0.54
N TYR A 438 17.67 -13.87 0.64
CA TYR A 438 16.57 -13.92 1.59
C TYR A 438 16.06 -12.56 2.08
N PRO A 439 16.93 -11.60 2.57
CA PRO A 439 16.46 -10.31 3.03
C PRO A 439 15.83 -9.46 1.91
N ILE A 440 14.80 -8.68 2.27
CA ILE A 440 14.32 -7.61 1.39
C ILE A 440 15.31 -6.46 1.41
N ILE A 441 15.69 -5.93 0.22
CA ILE A 441 16.65 -4.83 0.12
C ILE A 441 15.89 -3.51 0.13
N GLU A 442 15.63 -3.02 1.33
CA GLU A 442 14.99 -1.74 1.61
C GLU A 442 15.91 -0.87 2.52
N THR A 443 15.46 0.29 2.95
CA THR A 443 16.30 1.26 3.67
C THR A 443 16.96 0.68 4.93
N PHE A 444 16.23 -0.09 5.74
CA PHE A 444 16.80 -0.68 6.97
C PHE A 444 17.85 -1.75 6.64
N THR A 445 17.57 -2.64 5.69
CA THR A 445 18.51 -3.67 5.24
C THR A 445 19.78 -3.04 4.69
N LYS A 446 19.68 -2.04 3.79
CA LYS A 446 20.84 -1.34 3.24
C LYS A 446 21.69 -0.70 4.33
N GLU A 447 21.05 -0.05 5.30
CA GLU A 447 21.75 0.58 6.40
C GLU A 447 22.41 -0.45 7.35
N ARG A 448 21.75 -1.59 7.59
CA ARG A 448 22.32 -2.70 8.36
C ARG A 448 23.53 -3.31 7.68
N ILE A 449 23.46 -3.53 6.37
CA ILE A 449 24.62 -3.99 5.58
C ILE A 449 25.75 -2.96 5.66
N ARG A 450 25.46 -1.68 5.44
CA ARG A 450 26.45 -0.59 5.50
C ARG A 450 27.16 -0.51 6.86
N ARG A 451 26.45 -0.78 7.95
CA ARG A 451 27.00 -0.80 9.32
C ARG A 451 27.64 -2.14 9.73
N GLY A 452 27.67 -3.14 8.86
CA GLY A 452 28.16 -4.48 9.21
C GLY A 452 27.27 -5.27 10.19
N LEU A 453 26.02 -4.84 10.38
CA LEU A 453 25.02 -5.50 11.22
C LEU A 453 24.30 -6.66 10.51
N MET A 454 24.48 -6.76 9.20
CA MET A 454 23.97 -7.83 8.34
C MET A 454 25.00 -8.11 7.24
N ALA A 455 25.28 -9.38 6.99
CA ALA A 455 26.18 -9.79 5.91
C ALA A 455 25.51 -9.58 4.55
N ASP A 456 26.25 -9.00 3.59
CA ASP A 456 25.89 -8.99 2.17
C ASP A 456 26.51 -10.19 1.48
N ASN A 457 25.77 -11.28 1.41
CA ASN A 457 26.17 -12.48 0.67
C ASN A 457 25.36 -12.64 -0.64
N THR A 458 24.81 -11.55 -1.17
CA THR A 458 23.94 -11.54 -2.35
C THR A 458 24.60 -12.23 -3.55
N ILE A 459 25.84 -11.88 -3.87
CA ILE A 459 26.58 -12.44 -5.02
C ILE A 459 26.75 -13.93 -4.86
N GLN A 460 27.22 -14.38 -3.68
CA GLN A 460 27.42 -15.80 -3.42
C GLN A 460 26.09 -16.58 -3.52
N ARG A 461 25.01 -16.02 -3.01
CA ARG A 461 23.69 -16.67 -3.11
C ARG A 461 23.19 -16.77 -4.55
N CYS A 462 23.42 -15.76 -5.39
CA CYS A 462 23.10 -15.85 -6.82
C CYS A 462 23.85 -16.99 -7.52
N ILE A 463 25.11 -17.19 -7.16
CA ILE A 463 25.94 -18.30 -7.70
C ILE A 463 25.43 -19.65 -7.19
N ASP A 464 25.28 -19.81 -5.88
CA ASP A 464 24.86 -21.05 -5.22
C ASP A 464 23.49 -21.55 -5.71
N THR A 465 22.55 -20.64 -5.92
CA THR A 465 21.20 -20.94 -6.39
C THR A 465 21.07 -20.95 -7.93
N ARG A 466 22.17 -20.73 -8.65
CA ARG A 466 22.20 -20.68 -10.13
C ARG A 466 21.17 -19.68 -10.68
N THR A 467 21.10 -18.52 -10.08
CA THR A 467 20.08 -17.51 -10.42
C THR A 467 20.38 -16.89 -11.79
N CYS A 468 19.59 -17.24 -12.79
CA CYS A 468 19.80 -16.76 -14.15
C CYS A 468 18.93 -15.54 -14.52
N VAL A 469 18.00 -15.12 -13.66
CA VAL A 469 17.11 -13.99 -13.90
C VAL A 469 17.23 -12.99 -12.77
N ALA A 470 17.41 -11.71 -13.13
CA ALA A 470 17.58 -10.63 -12.16
C ALA A 470 16.81 -9.37 -12.60
N THR A 471 16.42 -8.54 -11.62
CA THR A 471 16.13 -7.11 -11.84
C THR A 471 17.37 -6.28 -11.51
N LEU A 472 17.51 -5.10 -12.12
CA LEU A 472 18.59 -4.16 -11.79
C LEU A 472 18.01 -2.81 -11.41
N PRO A 473 17.62 -2.60 -10.15
CA PRO A 473 17.20 -1.30 -9.66
C PRO A 473 18.41 -0.40 -9.33
N ASP A 474 18.26 0.90 -9.50
CA ASP A 474 19.33 1.90 -9.35
C ASP A 474 19.87 2.02 -7.91
N ASP A 475 19.09 1.64 -6.91
CA ASP A 475 19.41 1.85 -5.49
C ASP A 475 19.94 0.59 -4.78
N MET A 476 20.77 -0.20 -5.45
CA MET A 476 21.42 -1.40 -4.93
C MET A 476 22.77 -1.10 -4.26
N PRO A 477 23.29 -1.97 -3.37
CA PRO A 477 24.68 -1.92 -2.96
C PRO A 477 25.62 -1.97 -4.18
N SER A 478 26.65 -1.13 -4.19
CA SER A 478 27.50 -0.92 -5.37
C SER A 478 28.21 -2.19 -5.88
N ALA A 479 28.56 -3.12 -4.99
CA ALA A 479 29.15 -4.41 -5.38
C ALA A 479 28.13 -5.29 -6.11
N THR A 480 26.93 -5.43 -5.56
CA THR A 480 25.83 -6.19 -6.16
C THR A 480 25.41 -5.56 -7.50
N PHE A 481 25.33 -4.23 -7.58
CA PHE A 481 24.99 -3.54 -8.83
C PHE A 481 25.98 -3.87 -9.94
N ARG A 482 27.28 -3.71 -9.67
CA ARG A 482 28.35 -4.03 -10.65
C ARG A 482 28.33 -5.50 -11.05
N PHE A 483 28.13 -6.41 -10.10
CA PHE A 483 28.03 -7.83 -10.38
C PHE A 483 26.87 -8.14 -11.35
N LEU A 484 25.69 -7.58 -11.11
CA LEU A 484 24.53 -7.77 -11.98
C LEU A 484 24.74 -7.12 -13.36
N GLU A 485 25.37 -5.95 -13.42
CA GLU A 485 25.64 -5.25 -14.68
C GLU A 485 26.61 -6.04 -15.57
N GLN A 486 27.62 -6.67 -14.97
CA GLN A 486 28.66 -7.42 -15.68
C GLN A 486 28.22 -8.82 -16.12
N ASN A 487 27.34 -9.49 -15.35
CA ASN A 487 27.01 -10.90 -15.55
C ASN A 487 25.59 -11.14 -16.06
N TYR A 488 24.79 -10.09 -16.25
CA TYR A 488 23.41 -10.21 -16.74
C TYR A 488 23.12 -9.16 -17.83
N LEU A 489 22.57 -9.62 -18.93
CA LEU A 489 22.21 -8.80 -20.08
C LEU A 489 20.72 -8.40 -20.05
N PRO A 490 20.35 -7.17 -20.43
CA PRO A 490 18.97 -6.70 -20.41
C PRO A 490 18.15 -7.37 -21.50
N ILE A 491 16.90 -7.72 -21.16
CA ILE A 491 15.90 -8.27 -22.10
C ILE A 491 14.62 -7.41 -22.19
N GLY A 492 14.62 -6.25 -21.56
CA GLY A 492 13.44 -5.38 -21.44
C GLY A 492 12.69 -5.56 -20.12
N ASN A 493 11.67 -4.71 -19.89
CA ASN A 493 10.80 -4.75 -18.73
C ASN A 493 11.55 -4.81 -17.38
N ARG A 494 12.71 -4.14 -17.27
CA ARG A 494 13.60 -4.15 -16.10
C ARG A 494 14.24 -5.51 -15.76
N LEU A 495 14.00 -6.55 -16.58
CA LEU A 495 14.59 -7.87 -16.40
C LEU A 495 15.92 -7.99 -17.14
N ARG A 496 16.80 -8.71 -16.52
CA ARG A 496 18.09 -9.13 -17.07
C ARG A 496 18.24 -10.65 -16.93
N VAL A 497 19.03 -11.23 -17.81
CA VAL A 497 19.28 -12.67 -17.86
C VAL A 497 20.77 -12.91 -17.86
N ALA A 498 21.22 -13.97 -17.18
CA ALA A 498 22.61 -14.37 -17.12
C ALA A 498 23.21 -14.51 -18.54
N GLY A 499 24.30 -13.82 -18.76
CA GLY A 499 24.97 -13.80 -20.06
C GLY A 499 26.05 -12.72 -20.15
N VAL A 500 26.93 -12.87 -21.13
CA VAL A 500 28.10 -12.02 -21.36
C VAL A 500 28.20 -11.65 -22.83
N LEU A 501 28.52 -10.38 -23.12
CA LEU A 501 28.87 -9.95 -24.46
C LEU A 501 30.30 -10.43 -24.76
N LEU A 502 30.50 -11.08 -25.91
CA LEU A 502 31.80 -11.52 -26.33
C LEU A 502 32.52 -10.41 -27.09
N HIS A 503 33.74 -10.11 -26.64
CA HIS A 503 34.63 -9.19 -27.30
C HIS A 503 35.71 -9.99 -28.01
N SER A 504 35.80 -9.84 -29.34
CA SER A 504 36.80 -10.55 -30.15
C SER A 504 38.20 -10.08 -29.85
N SER A 505 39.15 -11.02 -29.89
CA SER A 505 40.57 -10.70 -30.00
C SER A 505 40.89 -10.04 -31.34
N THR A 506 42.13 -9.66 -31.54
CA THR A 506 42.62 -8.96 -32.75
C THR A 506 42.36 -9.71 -34.05
N ASP A 507 42.19 -11.04 -34.01
CA ASP A 507 41.92 -11.89 -35.18
C ASP A 507 40.43 -12.00 -35.55
N GLY A 508 39.56 -11.44 -34.72
CA GLY A 508 38.09 -11.45 -34.92
C GLY A 508 37.42 -12.83 -34.77
N LYS A 509 38.16 -13.86 -34.33
CA LYS A 509 37.66 -15.23 -34.19
C LYS A 509 37.75 -15.82 -32.79
N HIS A 510 38.73 -15.39 -31.99
CA HIS A 510 38.94 -15.87 -30.64
C HIS A 510 38.22 -14.99 -29.63
N PHE A 511 37.53 -15.63 -28.65
CA PHE A 511 36.75 -14.96 -27.60
C PHE A 511 37.03 -15.67 -26.28
N ASP A 512 37.71 -14.99 -25.37
CA ASP A 512 37.84 -15.43 -23.99
C ASP A 512 36.80 -14.70 -23.15
N PHE A 513 36.08 -15.42 -22.30
CA PHE A 513 35.01 -14.87 -21.46
C PHE A 513 34.90 -15.62 -20.14
N GLU A 514 34.44 -14.92 -19.12
CA GLU A 514 34.22 -15.48 -17.80
C GLU A 514 32.74 -15.76 -17.57
N ILE A 515 32.45 -16.95 -17.08
CA ILE A 515 31.14 -17.32 -16.57
C ILE A 515 31.22 -17.37 -15.04
N VAL A 516 30.29 -16.69 -14.36
CA VAL A 516 30.19 -16.67 -12.90
C VAL A 516 28.99 -17.47 -12.43
N ILE A 517 27.87 -17.44 -13.15
CA ILE A 517 26.68 -18.22 -12.81
C ILE A 517 26.71 -19.56 -13.54
N PRO A 518 26.82 -20.71 -12.82
CA PRO A 518 26.82 -22.04 -13.44
C PRO A 518 25.43 -22.39 -14.01
N ALA A 519 25.31 -22.45 -15.34
CA ALA A 519 24.04 -22.75 -16.02
C ALA A 519 24.28 -23.31 -17.44
N SER A 520 23.20 -23.74 -18.11
CA SER A 520 23.24 -24.04 -19.55
C SER A 520 23.13 -22.74 -20.35
N TYR A 521 24.08 -22.55 -21.28
CA TYR A 521 24.18 -21.37 -22.13
C TYR A 521 24.14 -21.74 -23.61
N LYS A 522 23.73 -20.81 -24.45
CA LYS A 522 23.91 -20.82 -25.91
C LYS A 522 24.74 -19.63 -26.33
N ILE A 523 25.64 -19.83 -27.28
CA ILE A 523 26.34 -18.77 -27.97
C ILE A 523 25.49 -18.41 -29.20
N ILE A 524 25.04 -17.18 -29.26
CA ILE A 524 24.19 -16.67 -30.34
C ILE A 524 24.80 -15.40 -30.93
N ALA A 525 24.58 -15.17 -32.20
CA ALA A 525 24.81 -13.86 -32.79
C ALA A 525 23.69 -12.89 -32.41
N ARG A 526 23.94 -11.59 -32.37
CA ARG A 526 22.91 -10.59 -32.04
C ARG A 526 21.69 -10.64 -32.97
N ASP A 527 21.86 -11.05 -34.20
CA ASP A 527 20.79 -11.27 -35.18
C ASP A 527 20.04 -12.60 -34.98
N ALA A 528 20.37 -13.34 -33.92
CA ALA A 528 19.83 -14.65 -33.59
C ALA A 528 20.21 -15.79 -34.55
N SER A 529 21.18 -15.59 -35.44
CA SER A 529 21.71 -16.66 -36.27
C SER A 529 22.46 -17.71 -35.44
N THR A 530 22.43 -18.97 -35.92
CA THR A 530 23.15 -20.08 -35.27
C THR A 530 24.66 -19.90 -35.46
N VAL A 531 25.40 -20.02 -34.37
CA VAL A 531 26.83 -19.87 -34.34
C VAL A 531 27.51 -21.22 -34.27
N MET A 532 28.49 -21.44 -35.11
CA MET A 532 29.31 -22.67 -35.17
C MET A 532 30.74 -22.34 -34.77
N GLY A 533 31.41 -23.27 -34.06
CA GLY A 533 32.78 -23.06 -33.62
C GLY A 533 33.33 -24.19 -32.77
N VAL A 534 34.33 -23.82 -31.95
CA VAL A 534 34.93 -24.70 -30.94
C VAL A 534 34.83 -24.00 -29.58
N LEU A 535 34.20 -24.63 -28.62
CA LEU A 535 34.06 -24.12 -27.26
C LEU A 535 34.85 -25.03 -26.31
N ASP A 536 35.83 -24.48 -25.63
CA ASP A 536 36.75 -25.20 -24.71
C ASP A 536 37.40 -26.44 -25.34
N GLY A 537 37.80 -26.33 -26.61
CA GLY A 537 38.42 -27.41 -27.36
C GLY A 537 37.43 -28.42 -27.99
N GLU A 538 36.12 -28.31 -27.72
CA GLU A 538 35.11 -29.21 -28.28
C GLU A 538 34.28 -28.50 -29.35
N ARG A 539 33.85 -29.29 -30.37
CA ARG A 539 32.98 -28.77 -31.44
C ARG A 539 31.65 -28.23 -30.88
N TYR A 540 31.31 -27.00 -31.26
CA TYR A 540 30.08 -26.33 -30.90
C TYR A 540 29.19 -26.13 -32.12
N GLU A 541 27.92 -26.63 -32.03
CA GLU A 541 26.96 -26.64 -33.13
C GLU A 541 25.68 -25.80 -32.80
N GLY A 542 25.80 -24.77 -31.98
CA GLY A 542 24.67 -23.92 -31.58
C GLY A 542 23.73 -24.55 -30.54
N LYS A 543 24.04 -25.71 -30.00
CA LYS A 543 23.27 -26.37 -28.93
C LYS A 543 23.63 -25.80 -27.56
N GLU A 544 22.72 -25.97 -26.60
CA GLU A 544 23.01 -25.58 -25.24
C GLU A 544 24.16 -26.40 -24.64
N ARG A 545 24.99 -25.72 -23.85
CA ARG A 545 26.08 -26.35 -23.11
C ARG A 545 26.12 -25.82 -21.67
N PHE A 546 26.26 -26.72 -20.72
CA PHE A 546 26.49 -26.33 -19.33
C PHE A 546 27.91 -25.77 -19.19
N LEU A 547 27.99 -24.53 -18.67
CA LEU A 547 29.26 -23.87 -18.36
C LEU A 547 29.39 -23.71 -16.85
N SER A 548 30.54 -24.16 -16.31
CA SER A 548 30.89 -23.96 -14.91
C SER A 548 31.48 -22.57 -14.70
N PRO A 549 31.57 -22.08 -13.44
CA PRO A 549 32.29 -20.83 -13.19
C PRO A 549 33.75 -20.92 -13.62
N GLY A 550 34.24 -19.90 -14.31
CA GLY A 550 35.63 -19.82 -14.80
C GLY A 550 35.74 -19.18 -16.17
N ILE A 551 36.98 -19.20 -16.70
CA ILE A 551 37.29 -18.68 -18.02
C ILE A 551 37.01 -19.77 -19.05
N HIS A 552 36.30 -19.39 -20.11
CA HIS A 552 35.97 -20.22 -21.25
C HIS A 552 36.48 -19.58 -22.53
N THR A 553 36.85 -20.41 -23.50
CA THR A 553 37.39 -19.94 -24.79
C THR A 553 36.47 -20.44 -25.92
N PHE A 554 36.02 -19.52 -26.76
CA PHE A 554 35.28 -19.83 -27.98
C PHE A 554 36.00 -19.37 -29.22
N VAL A 555 36.18 -20.27 -30.19
CA VAL A 555 36.75 -19.99 -31.48
C VAL A 555 35.68 -20.15 -32.57
N GLN A 556 35.31 -19.04 -33.20
CA GLN A 556 34.28 -19.01 -34.23
C GLN A 556 34.78 -19.51 -35.58
N THR A 557 33.99 -20.27 -36.31
CA THR A 557 34.33 -20.79 -37.64
C THR A 557 34.45 -19.66 -38.69
N SER A 558 33.56 -18.66 -38.64
CA SER A 558 33.54 -17.52 -39.58
C SER A 558 33.67 -16.20 -38.81
N ALA A 559 34.60 -15.32 -39.19
CA ALA A 559 34.78 -14.03 -38.53
C ALA A 559 33.60 -13.06 -38.76
N GLY A 560 33.33 -12.17 -37.79
CA GLY A 560 32.57 -10.94 -38.04
C GLY A 560 31.22 -10.78 -37.32
N ALA A 561 30.81 -11.66 -36.41
CA ALA A 561 29.57 -11.45 -35.67
C ALA A 561 29.81 -10.92 -34.25
N ASN A 562 28.95 -9.98 -33.77
CA ASN A 562 28.83 -9.64 -32.35
C ASN A 562 28.17 -10.80 -31.65
N LEU A 563 28.93 -11.57 -30.87
CA LEU A 563 28.47 -12.77 -30.20
C LEU A 563 28.05 -12.49 -28.75
N VAL A 564 27.15 -13.30 -28.27
CA VAL A 564 26.62 -13.26 -26.89
C VAL A 564 26.55 -14.67 -26.34
N VAL A 565 27.11 -14.91 -25.16
CA VAL A 565 26.79 -16.08 -24.36
C VAL A 565 25.55 -15.74 -23.56
N PHE A 566 24.49 -16.51 -23.72
CA PHE A 566 23.19 -16.19 -23.17
C PHE A 566 22.52 -17.42 -22.55
N TRP A 567 21.84 -17.30 -21.43
CA TRP A 567 21.15 -18.41 -20.78
C TRP A 567 20.23 -19.15 -21.75
N ALA A 568 20.41 -20.47 -21.86
CA ALA A 568 19.79 -21.30 -22.89
C ALA A 568 18.27 -21.23 -22.83
N GLN A 569 17.67 -21.32 -21.65
CA GLN A 569 16.21 -21.26 -21.46
C GLN A 569 15.61 -19.94 -21.99
N ALA A 570 16.32 -18.82 -21.85
CA ALA A 570 15.86 -17.54 -22.39
C ALA A 570 15.83 -17.57 -23.93
N VAL A 571 16.87 -18.16 -24.55
CA VAL A 571 16.94 -18.31 -26.02
C VAL A 571 15.78 -19.19 -26.51
N ASP A 572 15.51 -20.31 -25.84
CA ASP A 572 14.44 -21.25 -26.22
C ASP A 572 13.05 -20.68 -26.07
N ARG A 573 12.90 -19.69 -25.21
CA ARG A 573 11.64 -18.91 -25.02
C ARG A 573 11.60 -17.63 -25.86
N ASN A 574 12.46 -17.53 -26.86
CA ASN A 574 12.55 -16.41 -27.81
C ASN A 574 12.89 -15.04 -27.18
N PHE A 575 13.61 -15.04 -26.06
CA PHE A 575 14.19 -13.81 -25.52
C PHE A 575 15.57 -13.53 -26.14
N ARG A 576 15.88 -12.24 -26.27
CA ARG A 576 17.14 -11.75 -26.84
C ARG A 576 17.65 -10.59 -25.99
N PRO A 577 18.96 -10.41 -25.88
CA PRO A 577 19.53 -9.23 -25.23
C PRO A 577 19.19 -7.97 -26.03
N ILE A 578 18.88 -6.88 -25.32
CA ILE A 578 18.58 -5.57 -25.88
C ILE A 578 19.78 -4.65 -25.63
N ASP A 579 20.10 -3.78 -26.59
CA ASP A 579 21.14 -2.77 -26.39
C ASP A 579 20.74 -1.76 -25.31
N ASN A 580 21.67 -1.45 -24.40
CA ASN A 580 21.44 -0.45 -23.34
C ASN A 580 21.08 0.96 -23.88
N SER A 581 21.41 1.25 -25.15
CA SER A 581 21.08 2.52 -25.81
C SER A 581 19.59 2.69 -26.15
N SER A 582 18.80 1.61 -26.10
CA SER A 582 17.36 1.60 -26.43
C SER A 582 16.45 1.54 -25.20
N SER A 583 16.96 1.66 -23.98
CA SER A 583 16.10 1.78 -22.80
C SER A 583 15.31 3.09 -22.89
N PRO A 584 13.97 3.07 -22.90
CA PRO A 584 13.19 4.29 -22.79
C PRO A 584 13.59 4.95 -21.48
N GLY A 585 14.05 6.19 -21.58
CA GLY A 585 14.60 6.96 -20.48
C GLY A 585 13.75 6.88 -19.23
N SER A 586 14.40 6.89 -18.08
CA SER A 586 13.81 7.06 -16.76
C SER A 586 12.76 8.18 -16.79
N LEU A 587 11.50 7.80 -16.88
CA LEU A 587 10.41 8.72 -16.57
C LEU A 587 10.39 8.90 -15.04
N ASN A 588 10.99 10.03 -14.60
CA ASN A 588 10.91 10.55 -13.24
C ASN A 588 9.45 10.70 -12.75
#